data_466b2d99bddd8087b741c36f0438e371
#
_entry.id   466b2d99bddd8087b741c36f0438e371
#
_cell.length_a   1.000
_cell.length_b   1.000
_cell.length_c   1.000
_cell.angle_alpha   90.00
_cell.angle_beta   90.00
_cell.angle_gamma   90.00
#
_symmetry.space_group_name_H-M   'P 1'
#
loop_
_entity.id
_entity.type
_entity.pdbx_description
1 polymer ?
#
loop_
_entity_poly.entity_id
_entity_poly.type
_entity_poly.pdbx_seq_one_letter_code
_entity_poly.pdbx_strand_id
1 'polypeptide(L)'
;MKNTFGQSISLTVFGESHGAGVGVVLDGLCSGLAVNDASIKTALSRRAPSTSTDTARRERDAYQILSGVFNGKTTGTPICIFIPNENTDSKAYEYGIARPSHADYAAFCKYGGYEDYRGGGHFSGRVTAGIVATGAILKDALKGLGISIGTHILECANVRDNEFNDIQNEVLSLDCEKFPVLNEDKGKQMIAKIEDAKANLDSVGGITQTAIVGLPAGVGEPMFDSVEGMLSHAMFAIGAVKGIEFGKGFELGKMLGSSANDAFVIEDGKVKTSTNNNGGINGGITNGMPVLFNLAIKPTPSIAKKQNTVDFINGKQTEIEIVGRHDPAIVRRICPVVDSVSALVVCDLLAQRYGTDVFKKGIK
;
A
#
# COMPACT_ATOMS: atom_id res chain seq x y z
N MET A 1 19.41 6.13 -8.92
CA MET A 1 17.99 5.72 -8.87
C MET A 1 17.81 4.90 -7.58
N LYS A 2 16.73 5.11 -6.85
CA LYS A 2 16.57 4.46 -5.54
C LYS A 2 15.29 3.60 -5.56
N ASN A 3 15.46 2.28 -5.62
CA ASN A 3 14.38 1.29 -5.50
C ASN A 3 14.40 0.59 -4.13
N THR A 4 15.07 1.22 -3.15
CA THR A 4 15.20 0.74 -1.78
C THR A 4 14.64 1.78 -0.83
N PHE A 5 13.80 1.35 0.10
CA PHE A 5 13.28 2.14 1.21
C PHE A 5 13.69 1.50 2.53
N GLY A 6 13.85 2.33 3.57
CA GLY A 6 14.19 1.94 4.94
C GLY A 6 15.67 2.09 5.28
N GLN A 7 15.98 2.08 6.55
CA GLN A 7 17.33 2.28 7.11
C GLN A 7 17.78 1.03 7.88
N SER A 8 17.09 0.67 8.96
CA SER A 8 17.39 -0.53 9.78
C SER A 8 16.72 -1.78 9.21
N ILE A 9 15.48 -1.63 8.73
CA ILE A 9 14.77 -2.63 7.95
C ILE A 9 14.55 -2.05 6.57
N SER A 10 15.15 -2.64 5.56
CA SER A 10 15.08 -2.10 4.20
C SER A 10 14.50 -3.08 3.20
N LEU A 11 13.76 -2.55 2.22
CA LEU A 11 13.15 -3.30 1.14
C LEU A 11 13.60 -2.75 -0.20
N THR A 12 14.20 -3.60 -1.03
CA THR A 12 14.51 -3.30 -2.44
C THR A 12 13.50 -4.00 -3.33
N VAL A 13 12.87 -3.25 -4.26
CA VAL A 13 11.92 -3.78 -5.26
C VAL A 13 12.62 -3.87 -6.61
N PHE A 14 12.43 -4.98 -7.34
CA PHE A 14 12.99 -5.19 -8.66
C PHE A 14 12.03 -5.92 -9.61
N GLY A 15 12.35 -5.90 -10.91
CA GLY A 15 11.61 -6.56 -11.96
C GLY A 15 10.60 -5.67 -12.68
N GLU A 16 10.09 -6.16 -13.80
CA GLU A 16 9.16 -5.49 -14.71
C GLU A 16 7.95 -6.39 -14.99
N SER A 17 6.80 -5.77 -15.28
CA SER A 17 5.52 -6.46 -15.48
C SER A 17 5.55 -7.52 -16.58
N HIS A 18 6.38 -7.35 -17.62
CA HIS A 18 6.51 -8.24 -18.76
C HIS A 18 7.93 -8.84 -18.89
N GLY A 19 8.77 -8.64 -17.86
CA GLY A 19 10.04 -9.35 -17.69
C GLY A 19 9.83 -10.77 -17.15
N ALA A 20 10.89 -11.45 -16.75
CA ALA A 20 10.86 -12.80 -16.20
C ALA A 20 10.00 -12.92 -14.92
N GLY A 21 9.96 -11.86 -14.14
CA GLY A 21 9.18 -11.78 -12.91
C GLY A 21 9.43 -10.48 -12.15
N VAL A 22 8.80 -10.37 -11.00
CA VAL A 22 9.01 -9.28 -10.06
C VAL A 22 9.48 -9.85 -8.72
N GLY A 23 10.18 -9.05 -7.95
CA GLY A 23 10.66 -9.53 -6.66
C GLY A 23 11.07 -8.41 -5.73
N VAL A 24 11.49 -8.84 -4.56
CA VAL A 24 11.97 -7.97 -3.50
C VAL A 24 13.14 -8.61 -2.75
N VAL A 25 13.96 -7.76 -2.17
CA VAL A 25 14.95 -8.13 -1.16
C VAL A 25 14.63 -7.35 0.11
N LEU A 26 14.28 -8.06 1.18
CA LEU A 26 14.07 -7.52 2.52
C LEU A 26 15.32 -7.80 3.37
N ASP A 27 15.90 -6.77 3.94
CA ASP A 27 17.10 -6.87 4.79
C ASP A 27 16.87 -6.24 6.15
N GLY A 28 17.67 -6.64 7.14
CA GLY A 28 17.68 -6.10 8.49
C GLY A 28 16.81 -6.85 9.52
N LEU A 29 15.97 -7.82 9.12
CA LEU A 29 15.21 -8.62 10.09
C LEU A 29 16.11 -9.54 10.90
N CYS A 30 15.86 -9.61 12.22
CA CYS A 30 16.60 -10.54 13.09
C CYS A 30 16.32 -12.00 12.72
N SER A 31 17.25 -12.89 13.07
CA SER A 31 17.10 -14.34 12.87
C SER A 31 16.05 -14.95 13.82
N GLY A 32 15.39 -16.03 13.38
CA GLY A 32 14.52 -16.87 14.21
C GLY A 32 13.06 -16.48 14.26
N LEU A 33 12.63 -15.44 13.50
CA LEU A 33 11.22 -15.13 13.34
C LEU A 33 10.54 -16.18 12.45
N ALA A 34 9.34 -16.59 12.80
CA ALA A 34 8.56 -17.52 11.99
C ALA A 34 8.14 -16.86 10.67
N VAL A 35 8.29 -17.59 9.58
CA VAL A 35 7.80 -17.21 8.25
C VAL A 35 6.63 -18.12 7.92
N ASN A 36 5.41 -17.55 7.96
CA ASN A 36 4.18 -18.29 7.80
C ASN A 36 3.70 -18.24 6.34
N ASP A 37 3.78 -19.37 5.65
CA ASP A 37 3.32 -19.51 4.27
C ASP A 37 1.83 -19.19 4.10
N ALA A 38 0.99 -19.54 5.08
CA ALA A 38 -0.45 -19.24 5.03
C ALA A 38 -0.71 -17.72 5.09
N SER A 39 0.02 -16.97 5.94
CA SER A 39 -0.08 -15.49 5.99
C SER A 39 0.29 -14.86 4.66
N ILE A 40 1.39 -15.32 4.04
CA ILE A 40 1.84 -14.81 2.73
C ILE A 40 0.78 -15.09 1.65
N LYS A 41 0.28 -16.33 1.57
CA LYS A 41 -0.76 -16.71 0.60
C LYS A 41 -2.05 -15.92 0.79
N THR A 42 -2.48 -15.71 2.03
CA THR A 42 -3.67 -14.90 2.35
C THR A 42 -3.47 -13.46 1.87
N ALA A 43 -2.37 -12.83 2.19
CA ALA A 43 -2.07 -11.46 1.78
C ALA A 43 -2.03 -11.32 0.24
N LEU A 44 -1.34 -12.24 -0.45
CA LEU A 44 -1.31 -12.26 -1.91
C LEU A 44 -2.71 -12.48 -2.52
N SER A 45 -3.54 -13.34 -1.94
CA SER A 45 -4.91 -13.57 -2.41
C SER A 45 -5.81 -12.34 -2.28
N ARG A 46 -5.63 -11.53 -1.25
CA ARG A 46 -6.33 -10.24 -1.08
C ARG A 46 -5.94 -9.25 -2.18
N ARG A 47 -4.66 -9.22 -2.57
CA ARG A 47 -4.17 -8.36 -3.66
C ARG A 47 -4.60 -8.87 -5.04
N ALA A 48 -4.69 -10.18 -5.23
CA ALA A 48 -5.01 -10.79 -6.51
C ALA A 48 -6.41 -10.41 -7.02
N PRO A 49 -6.62 -10.35 -8.34
CA PRO A 49 -7.95 -10.19 -8.92
C PRO A 49 -8.83 -11.38 -8.54
N SER A 50 -9.98 -11.15 -7.91
CA SER A 50 -10.86 -12.21 -7.41
C SER A 50 -12.35 -11.92 -7.54
N THR A 51 -12.75 -10.69 -7.91
CA THR A 51 -14.14 -10.25 -8.00
C THR A 51 -14.50 -9.77 -9.41
N SER A 52 -15.79 -9.53 -9.67
CA SER A 52 -16.30 -8.95 -10.92
C SER A 52 -15.79 -7.53 -11.18
N THR A 53 -15.39 -6.84 -10.11
CA THR A 53 -14.87 -5.47 -10.15
C THR A 53 -13.37 -5.40 -10.44
N ASP A 54 -12.69 -6.53 -10.62
CA ASP A 54 -11.26 -6.58 -10.89
C ASP A 54 -10.95 -6.81 -12.38
N THR A 55 -9.68 -6.67 -12.73
CA THR A 55 -9.15 -7.03 -14.05
C THR A 55 -9.37 -8.53 -14.35
N ALA A 56 -9.53 -8.85 -15.63
CA ALA A 56 -9.56 -10.24 -16.09
C ALA A 56 -8.17 -10.91 -16.13
N ARG A 57 -7.07 -10.15 -15.96
CA ARG A 57 -5.71 -10.71 -15.86
C ARG A 57 -5.57 -11.47 -14.55
N ARG A 58 -5.39 -12.78 -14.63
CA ARG A 58 -5.16 -13.65 -13.47
C ARG A 58 -3.72 -14.14 -13.48
N GLU A 59 -3.03 -13.94 -12.37
CA GLU A 59 -1.71 -14.48 -12.06
C GLU A 59 -1.84 -15.36 -10.80
N ARG A 60 -1.12 -16.44 -10.74
CA ARG A 60 -1.16 -17.34 -9.57
C ARG A 60 -0.43 -16.74 -8.36
N ASP A 61 0.46 -15.74 -8.61
CA ASP A 61 1.35 -15.15 -7.61
C ASP A 61 2.17 -16.22 -6.83
N ALA A 62 2.52 -17.32 -7.53
CA ALA A 62 3.36 -18.37 -6.99
C ALA A 62 4.74 -17.80 -6.68
N TYR A 63 5.01 -17.58 -5.39
CA TYR A 63 6.27 -16.99 -4.97
C TYR A 63 7.32 -18.04 -4.62
N GLN A 64 8.57 -17.66 -4.74
CA GLN A 64 9.72 -18.44 -4.33
C GLN A 64 10.55 -17.60 -3.34
N ILE A 65 10.92 -18.20 -2.20
CA ILE A 65 11.88 -17.60 -1.27
C ILE A 65 13.25 -18.16 -1.65
N LEU A 66 14.12 -17.30 -2.18
CA LEU A 66 15.43 -17.70 -2.71
C LEU A 66 16.54 -17.68 -1.64
N SER A 67 16.37 -16.88 -0.57
CA SER A 67 17.32 -16.75 0.52
C SER A 67 16.65 -16.20 1.78
N GLY A 68 17.36 -16.23 2.91
CA GLY A 68 16.98 -15.57 4.16
C GLY A 68 16.01 -16.36 5.03
N VAL A 69 15.58 -17.56 4.62
CA VAL A 69 14.69 -18.43 5.39
C VAL A 69 15.21 -19.86 5.39
N PHE A 70 15.27 -20.47 6.57
CA PHE A 70 15.65 -21.86 6.78
C PHE A 70 14.73 -22.50 7.83
N ASN A 71 14.20 -23.69 7.55
CA ASN A 71 13.26 -24.42 8.40
C ASN A 71 12.10 -23.53 8.89
N GLY A 72 11.50 -22.71 7.98
CA GLY A 72 10.37 -21.83 8.27
C GLY A 72 10.71 -20.64 9.18
N LYS A 73 11.98 -20.29 9.36
CA LYS A 73 12.43 -19.15 10.18
C LYS A 73 13.42 -18.28 9.43
N THR A 74 13.41 -16.98 9.74
CA THR A 74 14.41 -16.04 9.23
C THR A 74 15.80 -16.42 9.71
N THR A 75 16.80 -16.25 8.83
CA THR A 75 18.22 -16.54 9.16
C THR A 75 18.98 -15.32 9.66
N GLY A 76 18.42 -14.11 9.48
CA GLY A 76 19.10 -12.83 9.72
C GLY A 76 19.93 -12.34 8.53
N THR A 77 19.90 -13.07 7.41
CA THR A 77 20.44 -12.62 6.12
C THR A 77 19.31 -12.12 5.22
N PRO A 78 19.58 -11.42 4.11
CA PRO A 78 18.55 -10.87 3.26
C PRO A 78 17.55 -11.91 2.76
N ILE A 79 16.26 -11.62 2.90
CA ILE A 79 15.17 -12.45 2.39
C ILE A 79 14.87 -12.00 0.96
N CYS A 80 15.13 -12.87 -0.01
CA CYS A 80 14.82 -12.62 -1.40
C CYS A 80 13.56 -13.40 -1.80
N ILE A 81 12.52 -12.69 -2.23
CA ILE A 81 11.29 -13.27 -2.77
C ILE A 81 11.18 -12.94 -4.25
N PHE A 82 10.98 -13.96 -5.08
CA PHE A 82 10.76 -13.85 -6.51
C PHE A 82 9.40 -14.41 -6.91
N ILE A 83 8.68 -13.71 -7.79
CA ILE A 83 7.35 -14.09 -8.29
C ILE A 83 7.39 -14.04 -9.81
N PRO A 84 7.36 -15.20 -10.51
CA PRO A 84 7.38 -15.28 -11.96
C PRO A 84 6.17 -14.57 -12.59
N ASN A 85 6.35 -14.02 -13.78
CA ASN A 85 5.27 -13.55 -14.62
C ASN A 85 4.84 -14.68 -15.56
N GLU A 86 3.58 -15.11 -15.47
CA GLU A 86 3.05 -16.24 -16.25
C GLU A 86 2.10 -15.80 -17.37
N ASN A 87 1.43 -14.64 -17.20
CA ASN A 87 0.37 -14.18 -18.10
C ASN A 87 0.67 -12.79 -18.66
N THR A 88 1.67 -12.72 -19.56
CA THR A 88 2.08 -11.48 -20.22
C THR A 88 1.55 -11.42 -21.65
N ASP A 89 0.80 -10.35 -21.98
CA ASP A 89 0.40 -10.03 -23.35
C ASP A 89 1.01 -8.68 -23.75
N SER A 90 2.14 -8.76 -24.45
CA SER A 90 2.92 -7.59 -24.84
C SER A 90 2.38 -6.89 -26.11
N LYS A 91 1.47 -7.54 -26.87
CA LYS A 91 0.98 -7.01 -28.15
C LYS A 91 0.02 -5.81 -27.98
N ALA A 92 -0.54 -5.64 -26.78
CA ALA A 92 -1.47 -4.55 -26.48
C ALA A 92 -0.79 -3.20 -26.20
N TYR A 93 0.55 -3.13 -26.23
CA TYR A 93 1.28 -1.92 -25.86
C TYR A 93 2.08 -1.40 -27.07
N GLU A 94 1.81 -0.17 -27.47
CA GLU A 94 2.49 0.52 -28.54
C GLU A 94 3.54 1.49 -27.98
N TYR A 95 4.80 1.33 -28.41
CA TYR A 95 5.88 2.21 -27.98
C TYR A 95 5.72 3.60 -28.61
N GLY A 96 5.89 4.63 -27.81
CA GLY A 96 5.82 6.01 -28.29
C GLY A 96 4.44 6.67 -28.11
N ILE A 97 3.38 5.88 -27.86
CA ILE A 97 2.05 6.43 -27.58
C ILE A 97 1.84 6.52 -26.07
N ALA A 98 1.76 7.75 -25.54
CA ALA A 98 1.61 7.98 -24.11
C ALA A 98 0.17 7.69 -23.64
N ARG A 99 -0.01 6.78 -22.70
CA ARG A 99 -1.30 6.63 -22.02
C ARG A 99 -1.53 7.85 -21.10
N PRO A 100 -2.65 8.56 -21.23
CA PRO A 100 -2.95 9.71 -20.37
C PRO A 100 -2.84 9.37 -18.89
N SER A 101 -2.19 10.23 -18.11
CA SER A 101 -1.95 10.04 -16.67
C SER A 101 -1.17 8.79 -16.25
N HIS A 102 -0.63 8.00 -17.19
CA HIS A 102 0.32 6.91 -16.91
C HIS A 102 1.77 7.43 -16.91
N ALA A 103 2.72 6.54 -16.58
CA ALA A 103 4.13 6.91 -16.49
C ALA A 103 4.89 6.89 -17.83
N ASP A 104 4.28 6.51 -18.95
CA ASP A 104 4.95 6.18 -20.22
C ASP A 104 5.92 7.28 -20.68
N TYR A 105 5.43 8.51 -20.83
CA TYR A 105 6.26 9.64 -21.27
C TYR A 105 7.30 10.04 -20.21
N ALA A 106 6.91 10.05 -18.92
CA ALA A 106 7.85 10.37 -17.85
C ALA A 106 8.97 9.34 -17.72
N ALA A 107 8.65 8.06 -17.94
CA ALA A 107 9.63 6.97 -17.95
C ALA A 107 10.58 7.12 -19.12
N PHE A 108 10.07 7.36 -20.33
CA PHE A 108 10.87 7.64 -21.52
C PHE A 108 11.87 8.78 -21.27
N CYS A 109 11.42 9.92 -20.77
CA CYS A 109 12.30 11.05 -20.47
C CYS A 109 13.34 10.72 -19.41
N LYS A 110 12.96 9.97 -18.37
CA LYS A 110 13.86 9.62 -17.26
C LYS A 110 14.92 8.62 -17.66
N TYR A 111 14.56 7.61 -18.46
CA TYR A 111 15.43 6.48 -18.80
C TYR A 111 16.01 6.57 -20.21
N GLY A 112 15.70 7.64 -20.96
CA GLY A 112 16.24 7.87 -22.31
C GLY A 112 15.74 6.84 -23.34
N GLY A 113 14.55 6.28 -23.14
CA GLY A 113 13.96 5.28 -24.04
C GLY A 113 14.45 3.84 -23.82
N TYR A 114 15.18 3.56 -22.73
CA TYR A 114 15.65 2.21 -22.39
C TYR A 114 14.78 1.47 -21.36
N GLU A 115 13.63 2.06 -20.96
CA GLU A 115 12.68 1.39 -20.08
C GLU A 115 11.94 0.26 -20.78
N ASP A 116 11.53 -0.78 -20.02
CA ASP A 116 10.56 -1.75 -20.52
C ASP A 116 9.16 -1.14 -20.43
N TYR A 117 8.63 -0.63 -21.56
CA TYR A 117 7.32 0.02 -21.63
C TYR A 117 6.16 -0.97 -21.54
N ARG A 118 6.39 -2.28 -21.77
CA ARG A 118 5.36 -3.30 -21.87
C ARG A 118 4.67 -3.51 -20.51
N GLY A 119 3.33 -3.42 -20.50
CA GLY A 119 2.55 -3.56 -19.28
C GLY A 119 2.83 -2.52 -18.20
N GLY A 120 3.52 -1.41 -18.57
CA GLY A 120 3.98 -0.37 -17.66
C GLY A 120 5.28 -0.71 -16.93
N GLY A 121 5.95 -1.80 -17.30
CA GLY A 121 7.28 -2.18 -16.80
C GLY A 121 7.38 -2.18 -15.29
N HIS A 122 8.36 -1.44 -14.77
CA HIS A 122 8.57 -1.25 -13.33
C HIS A 122 7.53 -0.33 -12.66
N PHE A 123 6.75 0.44 -13.44
CA PHE A 123 5.65 1.29 -12.93
C PHE A 123 4.32 0.54 -12.80
N SER A 124 4.30 -0.74 -13.14
CA SER A 124 3.11 -1.58 -13.04
C SER A 124 2.76 -1.91 -11.59
N GLY A 125 1.46 -1.97 -11.27
CA GLY A 125 1.00 -2.50 -10.00
C GLY A 125 1.43 -3.95 -9.74
N ARG A 126 1.96 -4.67 -10.74
CA ARG A 126 2.51 -6.03 -10.61
C ARG A 126 3.64 -6.10 -9.60
N VAL A 127 4.52 -5.10 -9.55
CA VAL A 127 5.68 -5.08 -8.63
C VAL A 127 5.27 -5.09 -7.15
N THR A 128 4.04 -4.68 -6.84
CA THR A 128 3.51 -4.70 -5.46
C THR A 128 3.30 -6.11 -4.91
N ALA A 129 3.32 -7.16 -5.74
CA ALA A 129 3.18 -8.54 -5.27
C ALA A 129 4.32 -8.93 -4.31
N GLY A 130 5.56 -8.56 -4.63
CA GLY A 130 6.70 -8.76 -3.74
C GLY A 130 6.56 -7.99 -2.42
N ILE A 131 6.07 -6.73 -2.48
CA ILE A 131 5.82 -5.90 -1.29
C ILE A 131 4.80 -6.58 -0.38
N VAL A 132 3.71 -7.11 -0.94
CA VAL A 132 2.66 -7.78 -0.15
C VAL A 132 3.15 -9.10 0.45
N ALA A 133 3.96 -9.85 -0.27
CA ALA A 133 4.54 -11.09 0.25
C ALA A 133 5.45 -10.84 1.48
N THR A 134 6.32 -9.82 1.40
CA THR A 134 7.16 -9.42 2.55
C THR A 134 6.36 -8.73 3.65
N GLY A 135 5.35 -7.94 3.28
CA GLY A 135 4.44 -7.29 4.22
C GLY A 135 3.74 -8.27 5.16
N ALA A 136 3.41 -9.48 4.69
CA ALA A 136 2.84 -10.53 5.54
C ALA A 136 3.83 -10.98 6.63
N ILE A 137 5.11 -11.15 6.28
CA ILE A 137 6.17 -11.50 7.24
C ILE A 137 6.34 -10.39 8.29
N LEU A 138 6.34 -9.13 7.85
CA LEU A 138 6.48 -7.96 8.73
C LEU A 138 5.26 -7.80 9.65
N LYS A 139 4.04 -7.98 9.12
CA LYS A 139 2.81 -7.96 9.94
C LYS A 139 2.81 -9.06 11.00
N ASP A 140 3.27 -10.27 10.67
CA ASP A 140 3.38 -11.35 11.64
C ASP A 140 4.41 -11.02 12.75
N ALA A 141 5.54 -10.40 12.41
CA ALA A 141 6.51 -9.91 13.38
C ALA A 141 5.92 -8.82 14.30
N LEU A 142 5.14 -7.88 13.75
CA LEU A 142 4.45 -6.84 14.51
C LEU A 142 3.36 -7.39 15.42
N LYS A 143 2.60 -8.40 14.96
CA LYS A 143 1.60 -9.10 15.79
C LYS A 143 2.24 -9.71 17.05
N GLY A 144 3.46 -10.21 16.95
CA GLY A 144 4.24 -10.68 18.10
C GLY A 144 4.53 -9.60 19.15
N LEU A 145 4.45 -8.32 18.78
CA LEU A 145 4.59 -7.15 19.65
C LEU A 145 3.24 -6.56 20.08
N GLY A 146 2.12 -7.16 19.70
CA GLY A 146 0.78 -6.62 19.94
C GLY A 146 0.38 -5.47 19.02
N ILE A 147 1.11 -5.28 17.89
CA ILE A 147 0.83 -4.22 16.91
C ILE A 147 0.07 -4.83 15.74
N SER A 148 -1.04 -4.19 15.35
CA SER A 148 -1.89 -4.58 14.23
C SER A 148 -2.11 -3.43 13.26
N ILE A 149 -2.26 -3.76 11.97
CA ILE A 149 -2.45 -2.79 10.88
C ILE A 149 -3.61 -3.28 10.01
N GLY A 150 -4.56 -2.40 9.73
CA GLY A 150 -5.66 -2.69 8.83
C GLY A 150 -6.08 -1.47 8.03
N THR A 151 -6.37 -1.72 6.76
CA THR A 151 -6.83 -0.72 5.79
C THR A 151 -8.17 -1.13 5.21
N HIS A 152 -9.14 -0.21 5.21
CA HIS A 152 -10.42 -0.38 4.54
C HIS A 152 -10.64 0.71 3.47
N ILE A 153 -11.66 0.48 2.63
CA ILE A 153 -12.11 1.45 1.63
C ILE A 153 -13.05 2.43 2.32
N LEU A 154 -12.57 3.63 2.63
CA LEU A 154 -13.38 4.69 3.23
C LEU A 154 -14.33 5.31 2.23
N GLU A 155 -13.92 5.44 0.97
CA GLU A 155 -14.78 5.98 -0.09
C GLU A 155 -14.41 5.39 -1.44
N CYS A 156 -15.41 5.09 -2.27
CA CYS A 156 -15.21 4.72 -3.67
C CYS A 156 -16.38 5.23 -4.50
N ALA A 157 -16.09 5.89 -5.64
CA ALA A 157 -17.07 6.42 -6.56
C ALA A 157 -18.16 7.28 -5.88
N ASN A 158 -17.77 8.14 -4.94
CA ASN A 158 -18.65 9.02 -4.12
C ASN A 158 -19.60 8.26 -3.18
N VAL A 159 -19.38 6.98 -2.93
CA VAL A 159 -20.02 6.23 -1.84
C VAL A 159 -19.06 6.17 -0.66
N ARG A 160 -19.44 6.72 0.47
CA ARG A 160 -18.61 6.76 1.69
C ARG A 160 -19.06 5.71 2.69
N ASP A 161 -18.11 4.96 3.21
CA ASP A 161 -18.23 4.01 4.30
C ASP A 161 -18.18 4.72 5.66
N ASN A 162 -18.33 3.97 6.74
CA ASN A 162 -18.06 4.44 8.09
C ASN A 162 -16.56 4.67 8.30
N GLU A 163 -16.20 5.63 9.15
CA GLU A 163 -14.84 5.74 9.71
C GLU A 163 -14.68 4.69 10.84
N PHE A 164 -13.42 4.34 11.15
CA PHE A 164 -13.13 3.49 12.30
C PHE A 164 -13.75 4.04 13.58
N ASN A 165 -14.40 3.15 14.37
CA ASN A 165 -14.98 3.44 15.65
C ASN A 165 -14.43 2.50 16.75
N ASP A 166 -14.65 1.20 16.64
CA ASP A 166 -13.99 0.17 17.45
C ASP A 166 -12.72 -0.31 16.76
N ILE A 167 -11.72 0.61 16.70
CA ILE A 167 -10.55 0.48 15.86
C ILE A 167 -9.84 -0.87 16.05
N GLN A 168 -9.70 -1.33 17.31
CA GLN A 168 -8.99 -2.56 17.62
C GLN A 168 -9.65 -3.79 16.98
N ASN A 169 -10.96 -3.94 17.11
CA ASN A 169 -11.69 -5.08 16.59
C ASN A 169 -11.89 -4.97 15.08
N GLU A 170 -12.15 -3.76 14.57
CA GLU A 170 -12.35 -3.51 13.15
C GLU A 170 -11.06 -3.79 12.36
N VAL A 171 -9.88 -3.36 12.84
CA VAL A 171 -8.58 -3.66 12.21
C VAL A 171 -8.36 -5.17 12.08
N LEU A 172 -8.69 -5.94 13.12
CA LEU A 172 -8.52 -7.40 13.10
C LEU A 172 -9.48 -8.08 12.12
N SER A 173 -10.71 -7.58 11.95
CA SER A 173 -11.68 -8.15 11.03
C SER A 173 -11.28 -7.99 9.55
N LEU A 174 -10.52 -6.96 9.22
CA LEU A 174 -10.12 -6.65 7.84
C LEU A 174 -9.07 -7.62 7.24
N ASP A 175 -8.37 -8.40 8.04
CA ASP A 175 -7.25 -9.24 7.59
C ASP A 175 -7.65 -10.32 6.54
N CYS A 176 -8.92 -10.73 6.52
CA CYS A 176 -9.42 -11.75 5.59
C CYS A 176 -10.38 -11.20 4.52
N GLU A 177 -10.72 -9.91 4.60
CA GLU A 177 -11.74 -9.32 3.75
C GLU A 177 -11.24 -9.09 2.32
N LYS A 178 -12.01 -9.58 1.34
CA LYS A 178 -11.72 -9.37 -0.09
C LYS A 178 -12.14 -7.99 -0.58
N PHE A 179 -13.20 -7.43 -0.04
CA PHE A 179 -13.64 -6.05 -0.28
C PHE A 179 -13.74 -5.36 1.08
N PRO A 180 -12.62 -4.84 1.60
CA PRO A 180 -12.53 -4.38 2.98
C PRO A 180 -13.32 -3.09 3.18
N VAL A 181 -14.48 -3.20 3.80
CA VAL A 181 -15.38 -2.11 4.24
C VAL A 181 -15.85 -2.42 5.65
N LEU A 182 -16.24 -1.39 6.41
CA LEU A 182 -16.81 -1.54 7.75
C LEU A 182 -18.33 -1.73 7.69
N ASN A 183 -18.98 -1.23 6.63
CA ASN A 183 -20.40 -1.38 6.39
C ASN A 183 -20.67 -2.13 5.09
N GLU A 184 -21.20 -3.35 5.18
CA GLU A 184 -21.46 -4.22 4.02
C GLU A 184 -22.41 -3.59 2.99
N ASP A 185 -23.41 -2.82 3.40
CA ASP A 185 -24.36 -2.19 2.48
C ASP A 185 -23.70 -1.06 1.70
N LYS A 186 -22.77 -0.32 2.31
CA LYS A 186 -21.91 0.63 1.60
C LYS A 186 -21.00 -0.09 0.62
N GLY A 187 -20.43 -1.23 1.00
CA GLY A 187 -19.64 -2.08 0.12
C GLY A 187 -20.40 -2.52 -1.13
N LYS A 188 -21.66 -2.98 -0.98
CA LYS A 188 -22.53 -3.34 -2.12
C LYS A 188 -22.79 -2.15 -3.04
N GLN A 189 -23.04 -0.95 -2.48
CA GLN A 189 -23.24 0.28 -3.26
C GLN A 189 -21.96 0.67 -4.04
N MET A 190 -20.77 0.57 -3.42
CA MET A 190 -19.50 0.81 -4.08
C MET A 190 -19.28 -0.15 -5.25
N ILE A 191 -19.54 -1.46 -5.04
CA ILE A 191 -19.42 -2.49 -6.08
C ILE A 191 -20.33 -2.17 -7.27
N ALA A 192 -21.58 -1.80 -7.03
CA ALA A 192 -22.51 -1.42 -8.09
C ALA A 192 -22.01 -0.22 -8.91
N LYS A 193 -21.41 0.80 -8.24
CA LYS A 193 -20.82 1.95 -8.92
C LYS A 193 -19.57 1.61 -9.75
N ILE A 194 -18.75 0.67 -9.26
CA ILE A 194 -17.59 0.17 -9.99
C ILE A 194 -18.03 -0.59 -11.25
N GLU A 195 -19.07 -1.43 -11.12
CA GLU A 195 -19.65 -2.18 -12.26
C GLU A 195 -20.27 -1.24 -13.30
N ASP A 196 -20.94 -0.18 -12.87
CA ASP A 196 -21.47 0.86 -13.75
C ASP A 196 -20.34 1.58 -14.51
N ALA A 197 -19.27 1.98 -13.83
CA ALA A 197 -18.09 2.57 -14.47
C ALA A 197 -17.47 1.62 -15.50
N LYS A 198 -17.33 0.33 -15.15
CA LYS A 198 -16.82 -0.72 -16.04
C LYS A 198 -17.69 -0.87 -17.29
N ALA A 199 -19.03 -0.88 -17.13
CA ALA A 199 -19.98 -0.96 -18.25
C ALA A 199 -19.87 0.27 -19.19
N ASN A 200 -19.50 1.42 -18.62
CA ASN A 200 -19.26 2.67 -19.36
C ASN A 200 -17.79 2.81 -19.85
N LEU A 201 -17.00 1.73 -19.84
CA LEU A 201 -15.59 1.69 -20.29
C LEU A 201 -14.68 2.67 -19.54
N ASP A 202 -15.02 2.99 -18.30
CA ASP A 202 -14.37 3.98 -17.44
C ASP A 202 -13.81 3.35 -16.16
N SER A 203 -13.24 4.17 -15.31
CA SER A 203 -12.69 3.78 -14.01
C SER A 203 -13.03 4.80 -12.92
N VAL A 204 -12.99 4.35 -11.67
CA VAL A 204 -13.23 5.19 -10.50
C VAL A 204 -12.06 5.13 -9.53
N GLY A 205 -11.86 6.20 -8.79
CA GLY A 205 -10.94 6.29 -7.69
C GLY A 205 -11.63 6.07 -6.34
N GLY A 206 -10.88 6.30 -5.27
CA GLY A 206 -11.42 6.19 -3.92
C GLY A 206 -10.47 6.74 -2.87
N ILE A 207 -10.87 6.59 -1.62
CA ILE A 207 -10.09 6.92 -0.44
C ILE A 207 -9.98 5.66 0.42
N THR A 208 -8.79 5.34 0.90
CA THR A 208 -8.59 4.31 1.92
C THR A 208 -8.33 4.95 3.26
N GLN A 209 -8.79 4.32 4.35
CA GLN A 209 -8.42 4.68 5.71
C GLN A 209 -7.64 3.53 6.33
N THR A 210 -6.54 3.85 6.99
CA THR A 210 -5.65 2.90 7.64
C THR A 210 -5.52 3.23 9.10
N ALA A 211 -5.57 2.20 9.94
CA ALA A 211 -5.24 2.29 11.35
C ALA A 211 -4.08 1.37 11.71
N ILE A 212 -3.15 1.90 12.51
CA ILE A 212 -2.06 1.15 13.14
C ILE A 212 -2.30 1.23 14.65
N VAL A 213 -2.57 0.10 15.28
CA VAL A 213 -2.87 0.02 16.71
C VAL A 213 -1.77 -0.71 17.48
N GLY A 214 -1.60 -0.38 18.75
CA GLY A 214 -0.61 -1.04 19.63
C GLY A 214 0.80 -0.45 19.53
N LEU A 215 1.03 0.60 18.76
CA LEU A 215 2.32 1.30 18.77
C LEU A 215 2.53 2.01 20.11
N PRO A 216 3.71 1.83 20.77
CA PRO A 216 4.02 2.58 21.99
C PRO A 216 4.23 4.06 21.68
N ALA A 217 4.05 4.92 22.67
CA ALA A 217 4.45 6.32 22.55
C ALA A 217 5.97 6.43 22.37
N GLY A 218 6.41 7.40 21.57
CA GLY A 218 7.82 7.73 21.41
C GLY A 218 8.53 7.03 20.23
N VAL A 219 7.83 6.46 19.26
CA VAL A 219 8.39 5.94 18.01
C VAL A 219 8.36 7.04 16.94
N GLY A 220 9.42 7.15 16.15
CA GLY A 220 9.62 8.22 15.17
C GLY A 220 10.55 9.30 15.68
N GLU A 221 10.90 10.22 14.81
CA GLU A 221 11.83 11.29 15.06
C GLU A 221 11.18 12.67 14.82
N PRO A 222 11.64 13.73 15.48
CA PRO A 222 11.24 15.07 15.07
C PRO A 222 11.86 15.44 13.72
N MET A 223 11.28 16.41 13.02
CA MET A 223 11.73 16.94 11.74
C MET A 223 11.58 15.95 10.56
N PHE A 224 12.67 15.47 9.93
CA PHE A 224 12.62 14.82 8.62
C PHE A 224 12.18 13.36 8.64
N ASP A 225 12.53 12.60 9.68
CA ASP A 225 12.18 11.18 9.80
C ASP A 225 10.98 10.98 10.74
N SER A 226 10.06 11.96 10.72
CA SER A 226 8.80 11.85 11.45
C SER A 226 7.96 10.67 10.94
N VAL A 227 7.09 10.15 11.80
CA VAL A 227 6.17 9.06 11.42
C VAL A 227 5.36 9.44 10.18
N GLU A 228 4.83 10.69 10.13
CA GLU A 228 4.10 11.20 8.97
C GLU A 228 5.01 11.29 7.74
N GLY A 229 6.24 11.79 7.91
CA GLY A 229 7.21 11.91 6.83
C GLY A 229 7.58 10.56 6.22
N MET A 230 7.88 9.56 7.06
CA MET A 230 8.26 8.22 6.63
C MET A 230 7.08 7.46 5.99
N LEU A 231 5.88 7.54 6.59
CA LEU A 231 4.68 6.96 5.99
C LEU A 231 4.37 7.63 4.64
N SER A 232 4.38 8.95 4.58
CA SER A 232 4.10 9.68 3.33
C SER A 232 5.09 9.31 2.23
N HIS A 233 6.39 9.31 2.53
CA HIS A 233 7.43 8.91 1.56
C HIS A 233 7.18 7.51 1.00
N ALA A 234 6.88 6.54 1.87
CA ALA A 234 6.63 5.17 1.47
C ALA A 234 5.29 5.02 0.70
N MET A 235 4.23 5.70 1.12
CA MET A 235 2.91 5.61 0.49
C MET A 235 2.90 6.20 -0.93
N PHE A 236 3.62 7.29 -1.19
CA PHE A 236 3.74 7.84 -2.55
C PHE A 236 4.56 6.97 -3.51
N ALA A 237 5.25 5.94 -3.04
CA ALA A 237 5.84 4.91 -3.90
C ALA A 237 4.78 3.93 -4.46
N ILE A 238 3.60 3.85 -3.84
CA ILE A 238 2.49 3.04 -4.32
C ILE A 238 1.82 3.76 -5.51
N GLY A 239 1.77 3.10 -6.67
CA GLY A 239 1.11 3.65 -7.85
C GLY A 239 -0.34 4.07 -7.56
N ALA A 240 -0.76 5.20 -8.13
CA ALA A 240 -2.07 5.83 -8.00
C ALA A 240 -2.32 6.59 -6.68
N VAL A 241 -1.49 6.51 -5.67
CA VAL A 241 -1.59 7.39 -4.50
C VAL A 241 -1.31 8.84 -4.93
N LYS A 242 -2.18 9.77 -4.53
CA LYS A 242 -2.12 11.20 -4.89
C LYS A 242 -2.26 12.14 -3.71
N GLY A 243 -2.63 11.65 -2.55
CA GLY A 243 -2.74 12.42 -1.32
C GLY A 243 -2.67 11.52 -0.11
N ILE A 244 -2.23 12.11 1.00
CA ILE A 244 -2.23 11.51 2.33
C ILE A 244 -2.61 12.59 3.35
N GLU A 245 -3.38 12.21 4.35
CA GLU A 245 -3.69 13.04 5.50
C GLU A 245 -3.72 12.18 6.78
N PHE A 246 -3.34 12.75 7.90
CA PHE A 246 -3.28 12.10 9.21
C PHE A 246 -4.35 12.64 10.14
N GLY A 247 -5.02 11.76 10.88
CA GLY A 247 -6.14 12.12 11.77
C GLY A 247 -7.23 12.87 11.01
N LYS A 248 -7.57 14.06 11.47
CA LYS A 248 -8.54 14.95 10.80
C LYS A 248 -7.97 15.68 9.56
N GLY A 249 -6.66 15.56 9.31
CA GLY A 249 -6.02 16.04 8.09
C GLY A 249 -6.39 17.48 7.73
N PHE A 250 -6.89 17.70 6.52
CA PHE A 250 -7.28 19.02 6.03
C PHE A 250 -8.44 19.68 6.78
N GLU A 251 -9.24 18.91 7.53
CA GLU A 251 -10.30 19.48 8.37
C GLU A 251 -9.74 20.32 9.53
N LEU A 252 -8.53 19.97 10.05
CA LEU A 252 -7.86 20.75 11.10
C LEU A 252 -7.68 22.23 10.71
N GLY A 253 -7.47 22.49 9.42
CA GLY A 253 -7.35 23.87 8.92
C GLY A 253 -8.63 24.71 9.03
N LYS A 254 -9.77 24.10 9.36
CA LYS A 254 -11.08 24.75 9.54
C LYS A 254 -11.52 24.79 11.01
N MET A 255 -10.79 24.08 11.89
CA MET A 255 -11.14 23.94 13.31
C MET A 255 -10.50 25.07 14.15
N LEU A 256 -11.14 25.40 15.25
CA LEU A 256 -10.52 26.19 16.30
C LEU A 256 -9.58 25.31 17.12
N GLY A 257 -8.47 25.85 17.62
CA GLY A 257 -7.51 25.10 18.43
C GLY A 257 -8.15 24.39 19.64
N SER A 258 -9.11 25.03 20.29
CA SER A 258 -9.86 24.42 21.41
C SER A 258 -10.68 23.19 21.03
N SER A 259 -11.06 23.05 19.75
CA SER A 259 -11.81 21.88 19.25
C SER A 259 -10.88 20.86 18.57
N ALA A 260 -9.72 21.31 18.09
CA ALA A 260 -8.74 20.47 17.43
C ALA A 260 -7.81 19.73 18.40
N ASN A 261 -7.53 20.34 19.57
CA ASN A 261 -6.58 19.80 20.53
C ASN A 261 -7.08 18.50 21.17
N ASP A 262 -6.24 17.47 21.10
CA ASP A 262 -6.47 16.20 21.77
C ASP A 262 -6.03 16.29 23.24
N ALA A 263 -6.98 16.46 24.14
CA ALA A 263 -6.69 16.63 25.58
C ALA A 263 -6.13 15.34 26.17
N PHE A 264 -5.01 15.42 26.89
CA PHE A 264 -4.43 14.28 27.59
C PHE A 264 -5.29 13.85 28.79
N VAL A 265 -5.45 12.55 28.94
CA VAL A 265 -6.19 11.89 30.03
C VAL A 265 -5.37 10.73 30.60
N ILE A 266 -5.68 10.33 31.83
CA ILE A 266 -5.17 9.09 32.41
C ILE A 266 -6.30 8.06 32.36
N GLU A 267 -6.08 6.95 31.68
CA GLU A 267 -7.02 5.83 31.61
C GLU A 267 -6.26 4.53 31.90
N ASP A 268 -6.72 3.78 32.89
CA ASP A 268 -6.05 2.55 33.37
C ASP A 268 -4.56 2.75 33.68
N GLY A 269 -4.21 3.90 34.27
CA GLY A 269 -2.84 4.25 34.64
C GLY A 269 -1.91 4.59 33.44
N LYS A 270 -2.49 4.72 32.23
CA LYS A 270 -1.75 5.09 31.02
C LYS A 270 -2.16 6.47 30.53
N VAL A 271 -1.22 7.20 29.97
CA VAL A 271 -1.48 8.46 29.28
C VAL A 271 -2.13 8.13 27.94
N LYS A 272 -3.29 8.73 27.67
CA LYS A 272 -4.01 8.69 26.40
C LYS A 272 -4.48 10.09 26.02
N THR A 273 -5.18 10.21 24.92
CA THR A 273 -5.91 11.43 24.57
C THR A 273 -7.40 11.14 24.45
N SER A 274 -8.24 12.12 24.80
CA SER A 274 -9.71 11.99 24.78
C SER A 274 -10.29 11.97 23.35
N THR A 275 -9.56 12.51 22.39
CA THR A 275 -9.83 12.51 20.95
C THR A 275 -8.55 12.10 20.23
N ASN A 276 -8.62 11.89 18.93
CA ASN A 276 -7.44 11.52 18.11
C ASN A 276 -7.40 12.33 16.80
N ASN A 277 -7.59 13.63 16.90
CA ASN A 277 -7.61 14.53 15.75
C ASN A 277 -6.23 14.61 15.06
N ASN A 278 -5.14 14.46 15.82
CA ASN A 278 -3.76 14.41 15.29
C ASN A 278 -3.37 13.02 14.74
N GLY A 279 -4.28 12.04 14.78
CA GLY A 279 -4.01 10.70 14.23
C GLY A 279 -2.89 9.93 14.93
N GLY A 280 -2.74 10.07 16.26
CA GLY A 280 -1.78 9.31 17.08
C GLY A 280 -0.34 9.83 17.04
N ILE A 281 -0.10 11.00 16.45
CA ILE A 281 1.24 11.56 16.22
C ILE A 281 1.30 12.99 16.72
N ASN A 282 2.30 13.30 17.55
CA ASN A 282 2.58 14.65 18.02
C ASN A 282 4.05 14.97 17.81
N GLY A 283 4.37 16.05 17.09
CA GLY A 283 5.74 16.46 16.80
C GLY A 283 6.55 15.41 16.01
N GLY A 284 5.89 14.61 15.17
CA GLY A 284 6.54 13.57 14.38
C GLY A 284 6.67 12.21 15.07
N ILE A 285 6.21 12.10 16.32
CA ILE A 285 6.45 10.97 17.21
C ILE A 285 5.11 10.40 17.66
N THR A 286 4.99 9.08 17.75
CA THR A 286 3.77 8.40 18.24
C THR A 286 3.47 8.78 19.68
N ASN A 287 2.20 8.98 20.02
CA ASN A 287 1.72 9.32 21.36
C ASN A 287 1.05 8.15 22.10
N GLY A 288 1.02 6.95 21.50
CA GLY A 288 0.39 5.76 22.06
C GLY A 288 -1.07 5.56 21.65
N MET A 289 -1.69 6.54 21.00
CA MET A 289 -2.99 6.38 20.36
C MET A 289 -2.83 5.67 19.00
N PRO A 290 -3.92 5.11 18.42
CA PRO A 290 -3.87 4.56 17.07
C PRO A 290 -3.35 5.58 16.07
N VAL A 291 -2.38 5.18 15.22
CA VAL A 291 -1.99 6.02 14.08
C VAL A 291 -3.04 5.85 12.98
N LEU A 292 -3.69 6.97 12.61
CA LEU A 292 -4.74 7.04 11.60
C LEU A 292 -4.33 7.90 10.42
N PHE A 293 -4.51 7.37 9.21
CA PHE A 293 -4.28 8.17 7.99
C PHE A 293 -5.18 7.71 6.83
N ASN A 294 -5.46 8.65 5.93
CA ASN A 294 -6.24 8.43 4.72
C ASN A 294 -5.36 8.62 3.48
N LEU A 295 -5.61 7.83 2.42
CA LEU A 295 -4.94 7.96 1.12
C LEU A 295 -5.95 8.23 0.02
N ALA A 296 -5.71 9.25 -0.79
CA ALA A 296 -6.44 9.49 -2.03
C ALA A 296 -5.85 8.64 -3.16
N ILE A 297 -6.67 7.80 -3.77
CA ILE A 297 -6.34 6.89 -4.85
C ILE A 297 -7.01 7.37 -6.14
N LYS A 298 -6.21 7.77 -7.12
CA LYS A 298 -6.77 8.21 -8.42
C LYS A 298 -7.39 7.05 -9.20
N PRO A 299 -8.34 7.32 -10.10
CA PRO A 299 -8.86 6.34 -11.04
C PRO A 299 -7.74 5.68 -11.86
N THR A 300 -7.94 4.45 -12.29
CA THR A 300 -7.02 3.75 -13.19
C THR A 300 -6.94 4.53 -14.52
N PRO A 301 -5.75 4.96 -14.96
CA PRO A 301 -5.65 5.78 -16.18
C PRO A 301 -5.86 5.00 -17.48
N SER A 302 -5.68 3.68 -17.44
CA SER A 302 -5.94 2.80 -18.59
C SER A 302 -7.42 2.48 -18.67
N ILE A 303 -8.16 3.21 -19.52
CA ILE A 303 -9.60 3.02 -19.77
C ILE A 303 -9.84 2.73 -21.25
N ALA A 304 -10.95 2.07 -21.56
CA ALA A 304 -11.31 1.72 -22.93
C ALA A 304 -12.11 2.82 -23.64
N LYS A 305 -12.24 4.00 -23.04
CA LYS A 305 -12.72 5.19 -23.72
C LYS A 305 -11.62 5.79 -24.59
N LYS A 306 -12.01 6.29 -25.74
CA LYS A 306 -11.12 7.06 -26.63
C LYS A 306 -10.63 8.33 -25.93
N GLN A 307 -9.32 8.55 -25.94
CA GLN A 307 -8.68 9.66 -25.25
C GLN A 307 -7.67 10.35 -26.20
N ASN A 308 -7.59 11.67 -26.12
CA ASN A 308 -6.54 12.43 -26.80
C ASN A 308 -5.21 12.17 -26.12
N THR A 309 -4.15 12.01 -26.94
CA THR A 309 -2.78 11.77 -26.47
C THR A 309 -1.76 12.24 -27.50
N VAL A 310 -0.51 11.85 -27.33
CA VAL A 310 0.58 12.15 -28.23
C VAL A 310 1.38 10.90 -28.57
N ASP A 311 1.84 10.85 -29.81
CA ASP A 311 3.01 10.07 -30.23
C ASP A 311 4.24 10.93 -29.94
N PHE A 312 4.93 10.64 -28.84
CA PHE A 312 6.07 11.44 -28.38
C PHE A 312 7.37 11.13 -29.15
N ILE A 313 7.41 10.04 -29.91
CA ILE A 313 8.54 9.75 -30.80
C ILE A 313 8.49 10.62 -32.06
N ASN A 314 7.29 10.73 -32.65
CA ASN A 314 7.09 11.48 -33.88
C ASN A 314 6.62 12.92 -33.66
N GLY A 315 6.38 13.34 -32.41
CA GLY A 315 5.95 14.69 -32.05
C GLY A 315 4.57 15.03 -32.57
N LYS A 316 3.62 14.09 -32.60
CA LYS A 316 2.29 14.27 -33.19
C LYS A 316 1.16 14.08 -32.18
N GLN A 317 0.11 14.87 -32.32
CA GLN A 317 -1.16 14.62 -31.65
C GLN A 317 -1.80 13.35 -32.20
N THR A 318 -2.34 12.51 -31.33
CA THR A 318 -3.03 11.29 -31.72
C THR A 318 -4.15 10.98 -30.71
N GLU A 319 -4.84 9.89 -30.91
CA GLU A 319 -5.84 9.36 -30.00
C GLU A 319 -5.47 7.93 -29.63
N ILE A 320 -5.85 7.53 -28.42
CA ILE A 320 -5.66 6.16 -27.95
C ILE A 320 -6.96 5.63 -27.39
N GLU A 321 -7.23 4.36 -27.67
CA GLU A 321 -8.24 3.55 -27.02
C GLU A 321 -7.52 2.34 -26.43
N ILE A 322 -7.49 2.24 -25.09
CA ILE A 322 -6.71 1.21 -24.43
C ILE A 322 -7.60 -0.02 -24.30
N VAL A 323 -7.59 -0.86 -25.32
CA VAL A 323 -8.28 -2.15 -25.28
C VAL A 323 -7.44 -3.14 -24.48
N GLY A 324 -7.93 -3.55 -23.29
CA GLY A 324 -7.17 -4.46 -22.46
C GLY A 324 -7.87 -4.86 -21.17
N ARG A 325 -7.16 -5.63 -20.36
CA ARG A 325 -7.64 -6.14 -19.06
C ARG A 325 -7.24 -5.19 -17.95
N HIS A 326 -8.01 -4.10 -17.77
CA HIS A 326 -7.74 -3.07 -16.78
C HIS A 326 -8.69 -3.19 -15.59
N ASP A 327 -8.24 -2.75 -14.42
CA ASP A 327 -9.08 -2.65 -13.22
C ASP A 327 -9.98 -1.40 -13.35
N PRO A 328 -11.31 -1.53 -13.26
CA PRO A 328 -12.20 -0.37 -13.21
C PRO A 328 -12.06 0.42 -11.89
N ALA A 329 -11.55 -0.22 -10.83
CA ALA A 329 -11.17 0.40 -9.57
C ALA A 329 -10.06 -0.41 -8.91
N ILE A 330 -8.96 0.22 -8.53
CA ILE A 330 -7.86 -0.47 -7.85
C ILE A 330 -7.93 -0.36 -6.32
N VAL A 331 -8.86 0.45 -5.79
CA VAL A 331 -8.90 0.81 -4.37
C VAL A 331 -8.94 -0.41 -3.46
N ARG A 332 -9.68 -1.48 -3.82
CA ARG A 332 -9.73 -2.73 -3.08
C ARG A 332 -8.34 -3.40 -3.02
N ARG A 333 -7.69 -3.52 -4.17
CA ARG A 333 -6.43 -4.24 -4.32
C ARG A 333 -5.24 -3.48 -3.73
N ILE A 334 -5.40 -2.18 -3.51
CA ILE A 334 -4.36 -1.34 -2.91
C ILE A 334 -4.32 -1.49 -1.38
N CYS A 335 -5.44 -1.84 -0.71
CA CYS A 335 -5.49 -1.98 0.75
C CYS A 335 -4.39 -2.93 1.31
N PRO A 336 -4.21 -4.17 0.82
CA PRO A 336 -3.13 -5.03 1.32
C PRO A 336 -1.72 -4.51 0.97
N VAL A 337 -1.58 -3.66 -0.04
CA VAL A 337 -0.30 -2.99 -0.35
C VAL A 337 -0.02 -1.90 0.69
N VAL A 338 -1.03 -1.12 1.06
CA VAL A 338 -0.94 -0.09 2.10
C VAL A 338 -0.61 -0.73 3.46
N ASP A 339 -1.30 -1.83 3.83
CA ASP A 339 -0.98 -2.61 5.03
C ASP A 339 0.51 -3.02 5.05
N SER A 340 1.01 -3.51 3.92
CA SER A 340 2.37 -4.03 3.78
C SER A 340 3.44 -2.93 3.84
N VAL A 341 3.18 -1.81 3.20
CA VAL A 341 4.08 -0.63 3.24
C VAL A 341 4.06 0.00 4.64
N SER A 342 2.89 0.08 5.29
CA SER A 342 2.79 0.51 6.71
C SER A 342 3.61 -0.39 7.62
N ALA A 343 3.53 -1.71 7.44
CA ALA A 343 4.31 -2.67 8.23
C ALA A 343 5.82 -2.48 8.03
N LEU A 344 6.27 -2.19 6.81
CA LEU A 344 7.67 -1.88 6.53
C LEU A 344 8.14 -0.64 7.28
N VAL A 345 7.37 0.46 7.20
CA VAL A 345 7.71 1.72 7.89
C VAL A 345 7.75 1.52 9.40
N VAL A 346 6.73 0.88 9.96
CA VAL A 346 6.65 0.63 11.41
C VAL A 346 7.80 -0.27 11.89
N CYS A 347 8.12 -1.33 11.16
CA CYS A 347 9.24 -2.20 11.48
C CYS A 347 10.57 -1.43 11.45
N ASP A 348 10.78 -0.58 10.44
CA ASP A 348 11.99 0.22 10.31
C ASP A 348 12.13 1.21 11.47
N LEU A 349 11.08 1.96 11.81
CA LEU A 349 11.06 2.91 12.92
C LEU A 349 11.27 2.24 14.28
N LEU A 350 10.66 1.06 14.52
CA LEU A 350 10.87 0.28 15.72
C LEU A 350 12.32 -0.23 15.83
N ALA A 351 12.88 -0.70 14.71
CA ALA A 351 14.25 -1.17 14.65
C ALA A 351 15.27 -0.03 14.86
N GLN A 352 14.99 1.16 14.35
CA GLN A 352 15.81 2.36 14.62
C GLN A 352 15.84 2.70 16.11
N ARG A 353 14.68 2.65 16.78
CA ARG A 353 14.56 3.00 18.20
C ARG A 353 15.11 1.92 19.15
N TYR A 354 14.78 0.65 18.92
CA TYR A 354 14.99 -0.45 19.86
C TYR A 354 16.02 -1.48 19.37
N GLY A 355 16.55 -1.31 18.16
CA GLY A 355 17.36 -2.32 17.47
C GLY A 355 16.51 -3.45 16.86
N THR A 356 17.08 -4.16 15.90
CA THR A 356 16.36 -5.21 15.13
C THR A 356 15.94 -6.42 15.99
N ASP A 357 16.56 -6.64 17.13
CA ASP A 357 16.18 -7.71 18.07
C ASP A 357 14.84 -7.45 18.78
N VAL A 358 14.24 -6.27 18.66
CA VAL A 358 12.94 -5.93 19.25
C VAL A 358 11.86 -6.96 18.90
N PHE A 359 11.87 -7.48 17.69
CA PHE A 359 10.90 -8.46 17.21
C PHE A 359 10.99 -9.83 17.92
N LYS A 360 12.08 -10.09 18.67
CA LYS A 360 12.28 -11.31 19.49
C LYS A 360 12.17 -11.03 20.99
N LYS A 361 12.70 -9.89 21.42
CA LYS A 361 12.84 -9.54 22.85
C LYS A 361 11.65 -8.77 23.40
N GLY A 362 10.79 -8.26 22.51
CA GLY A 362 9.72 -7.35 22.89
C GLY A 362 10.20 -5.92 23.11
N ILE A 363 9.24 -5.01 23.25
CA ILE A 363 9.47 -3.60 23.59
C ILE A 363 9.63 -3.52 25.10
N LYS A 364 10.77 -3.04 25.58
CA LYS A 364 11.06 -2.84 27.01
C LYS A 364 10.98 -1.37 27.38
#